data_335cb41725e49db50a693d26f68455d0
#
_entry.id   335cb41725e49db50a693d26f68455d0
#
_cell.length_a   1.000
_cell.length_b   1.000
_cell.length_c   1.000
_cell.angle_alpha   90.00
_cell.angle_beta   90.00
_cell.angle_gamma   90.00
#
_symmetry.space_group_name_H-M   'P 1'
#
loop_
_entity.id
_entity.type
_entity.pdbx_description
1 polymer ?
#
loop_
_entity_poly.entity_id
_entity_poly.type
_entity_poly.pdbx_seq_one_letter_code
_entity_poly.pdbx_strand_id
1 'polypeptide(L)'
;MDIVQIAKRYRDAGFSPIPLRRNSKAPALKGWQKHADTPIDDFDVFKTTNGIGLVMGYDGIQCLDIDAKHFEGDEYNEFVSLIEQNNPTLMQRMIIQQTQSGGWHWIFKCREIAGNEKLAKNKAGEVTFETRGMGGQIVVWPTKGYKIQGKITGVVEISPDERNVI
;
A
#
# COMPACT_ATOMS: atom_id res chain seq x y z
N MET A 1 -13.11 4.07 16.42
CA MET A 1 -12.53 5.31 15.83
C MET A 1 -13.28 5.54 14.54
N ASP A 2 -13.69 6.80 14.30
CA ASP A 2 -14.43 7.19 13.09
C ASP A 2 -13.49 7.16 11.86
N ILE A 3 -14.01 6.76 10.71
CA ILE A 3 -13.25 6.63 9.45
C ILE A 3 -12.67 7.98 9.01
N VAL A 4 -13.36 9.09 9.27
CA VAL A 4 -12.86 10.44 8.99
C VAL A 4 -11.60 10.74 9.79
N GLN A 5 -11.56 10.36 11.06
CA GLN A 5 -10.37 10.56 11.92
C GLN A 5 -9.20 9.67 11.47
N ILE A 6 -9.50 8.47 10.96
CA ILE A 6 -8.45 7.59 10.43
C ILE A 6 -7.89 8.15 9.12
N ALA A 7 -8.73 8.67 8.23
CA ALA A 7 -8.28 9.32 7.00
C ALA A 7 -7.38 10.53 7.29
N LYS A 8 -7.75 11.36 8.28
CA LYS A 8 -6.90 12.47 8.75
C LYS A 8 -5.54 11.99 9.24
N ARG A 9 -5.50 10.89 10.03
CA ARG A 9 -4.23 10.32 10.49
C ARG A 9 -3.33 9.85 9.34
N TYR A 10 -3.89 9.25 8.30
CA TYR A 10 -3.13 8.94 7.09
C TYR A 10 -2.57 10.20 6.44
N ARG A 11 -3.39 11.26 6.35
CA ARG A 11 -2.94 12.53 5.79
C ARG A 11 -1.81 13.17 6.61
N ASP A 12 -1.96 13.20 7.95
CA ASP A 12 -0.97 13.72 8.89
C ASP A 12 0.34 12.90 8.85
N ALA A 13 0.26 11.61 8.55
CA ALA A 13 1.40 10.73 8.37
C ALA A 13 2.07 10.83 6.98
N GLY A 14 1.62 11.75 6.12
CA GLY A 14 2.25 12.00 4.81
C GLY A 14 1.67 11.19 3.65
N PHE A 15 0.50 10.57 3.81
CA PHE A 15 -0.17 9.85 2.74
C PHE A 15 -1.25 10.68 2.04
N SER A 16 -1.72 10.20 0.88
CA SER A 16 -2.87 10.75 0.18
C SER A 16 -4.06 9.78 0.24
N PRO A 17 -4.88 9.85 1.32
CA PRO A 17 -6.06 9.00 1.47
C PRO A 17 -7.20 9.43 0.54
N ILE A 18 -7.94 8.44 0.02
CA ILE A 18 -9.17 8.61 -0.76
C ILE A 18 -10.28 7.71 -0.23
N PRO A 19 -11.56 8.15 -0.32
CA PRO A 19 -12.69 7.30 0.05
C PRO A 19 -12.91 6.21 -1.00
N LEU A 20 -13.23 5.00 -0.53
CA LEU A 20 -13.67 3.91 -1.40
C LEU A 20 -15.20 3.86 -1.49
N ARG A 21 -15.74 3.31 -2.56
CA ARG A 21 -17.16 2.96 -2.65
C ARG A 21 -17.50 1.94 -1.55
N ARG A 22 -18.69 2.07 -0.96
CA ARG A 22 -19.12 1.14 0.09
C ARG A 22 -19.01 -0.31 -0.38
N ASN A 23 -18.41 -1.14 0.46
CA ASN A 23 -18.20 -2.58 0.23
C ASN A 23 -17.46 -2.90 -1.08
N SER A 24 -16.56 -2.01 -1.49
CA SER A 24 -15.78 -2.14 -2.71
C SER A 24 -14.33 -1.69 -2.49
N LYS A 25 -13.42 -2.20 -3.31
CA LYS A 25 -12.02 -1.72 -3.39
C LYS A 25 -11.86 -0.52 -4.34
N ALA A 26 -12.93 -0.17 -5.06
CA ALA A 26 -12.90 0.91 -6.04
C ALA A 26 -13.00 2.30 -5.39
N PRO A 27 -12.20 3.28 -5.84
CA PRO A 27 -12.32 4.66 -5.40
C PRO A 27 -13.73 5.23 -5.63
N ALA A 28 -14.22 6.02 -4.67
CA ALA A 28 -15.53 6.68 -4.78
C ALA A 28 -15.47 7.95 -5.63
N LEU A 29 -14.32 8.61 -5.71
CA LEU A 29 -14.13 9.86 -6.43
C LEU A 29 -13.77 9.60 -7.89
N LYS A 30 -14.43 10.33 -8.81
CA LYS A 30 -14.02 10.37 -10.21
C LYS A 30 -12.72 11.18 -10.35
N GLY A 31 -11.78 10.67 -11.14
CA GLY A 31 -10.49 11.34 -11.35
C GLY A 31 -9.62 11.36 -10.08
N TRP A 32 -9.74 10.36 -9.22
CA TRP A 32 -8.99 10.23 -7.97
C TRP A 32 -7.46 10.26 -8.15
N GLN A 33 -6.96 9.93 -9.33
CA GLN A 33 -5.52 9.92 -9.65
C GLN A 33 -4.86 11.28 -9.44
N LYS A 34 -5.60 12.39 -9.61
CA LYS A 34 -5.10 13.76 -9.35
C LYS A 34 -4.61 13.95 -7.90
N HIS A 35 -5.04 13.10 -6.98
CA HIS A 35 -4.63 13.17 -5.59
C HIS A 35 -3.23 12.58 -5.34
N ALA A 36 -2.54 12.11 -6.40
CA ALA A 36 -1.09 11.92 -6.36
C ALA A 36 -0.30 13.25 -6.30
N ASP A 37 -0.90 14.34 -6.80
CA ASP A 37 -0.28 15.68 -6.77
C ASP A 37 -0.94 16.59 -5.74
N THR A 38 -2.27 16.50 -5.60
CA THR A 38 -3.05 17.35 -4.70
C THR A 38 -3.93 16.48 -3.81
N PRO A 39 -3.46 16.13 -2.59
CA PRO A 39 -4.24 15.35 -1.63
C PRO A 39 -5.56 16.03 -1.25
N ILE A 40 -6.51 15.21 -0.76
CA ILE A 40 -7.81 15.71 -0.28
C ILE A 40 -7.61 16.52 1.01
N ASP A 41 -8.22 17.70 1.07
CA ASP A 41 -8.31 18.54 2.27
C ASP A 41 -9.73 18.53 2.89
N ASP A 42 -10.76 18.27 2.08
CA ASP A 42 -12.12 18.07 2.57
C ASP A 42 -12.37 16.63 2.99
N PHE A 43 -12.29 16.35 4.29
CA PHE A 43 -12.51 15.01 4.84
C PHE A 43 -13.99 14.61 4.98
N ASP A 44 -14.93 15.49 4.69
CA ASP A 44 -16.34 15.17 4.72
C ASP A 44 -16.73 14.12 3.67
N VAL A 45 -15.93 14.00 2.61
CA VAL A 45 -16.07 12.94 1.59
C VAL A 45 -15.95 11.52 2.16
N PHE A 46 -15.34 11.36 3.33
CA PHE A 46 -15.22 10.05 4.00
C PHE A 46 -16.45 9.67 4.84
N LYS A 47 -17.40 10.57 5.11
CA LYS A 47 -18.59 10.31 5.95
C LYS A 47 -19.49 9.22 5.38
N THR A 48 -19.49 9.02 4.07
CA THR A 48 -20.39 8.08 3.37
C THR A 48 -19.71 6.77 2.98
N THR A 49 -18.42 6.60 3.28
CA THR A 49 -17.63 5.41 2.96
C THR A 49 -17.45 4.49 4.17
N ASN A 50 -17.01 3.25 3.93
CA ASN A 50 -16.54 2.32 4.95
C ASN A 50 -15.15 1.75 4.64
N GLY A 51 -14.42 2.38 3.72
CA GLY A 51 -13.09 1.99 3.33
C GLY A 51 -12.22 3.16 2.90
N ILE A 52 -10.91 3.01 3.06
CA ILE A 52 -9.89 3.99 2.69
C ILE A 52 -8.95 3.35 1.67
N GLY A 53 -8.69 4.07 0.58
CA GLY A 53 -7.58 3.82 -0.32
C GLY A 53 -6.46 4.83 -0.10
N LEU A 54 -5.23 4.47 -0.44
CA LEU A 54 -4.11 5.43 -0.55
C LEU A 54 -3.70 5.55 -2.02
N VAL A 55 -3.56 6.77 -2.48
CA VAL A 55 -3.04 7.04 -3.83
C VAL A 55 -1.53 6.88 -3.79
N MET A 56 -1.00 6.04 -4.70
CA MET A 56 0.43 5.82 -4.84
C MET A 56 1.06 6.88 -5.75
N GLY A 57 2.36 7.11 -5.56
CA GLY A 57 3.11 8.15 -6.27
C GLY A 57 3.18 9.48 -5.50
N TYR A 58 2.21 9.77 -4.63
CA TYR A 58 2.24 10.97 -3.79
C TYR A 58 3.48 10.94 -2.87
N ASP A 59 4.29 12.00 -2.96
CA ASP A 59 5.52 12.18 -2.15
C ASP A 59 6.46 10.94 -2.17
N GLY A 60 6.52 10.23 -3.30
CA GLY A 60 7.35 9.04 -3.43
C GLY A 60 6.80 7.77 -2.79
N ILE A 61 5.57 7.80 -2.27
CA ILE A 61 4.91 6.64 -1.63
C ILE A 61 4.58 5.58 -2.67
N GLN A 62 5.01 4.36 -2.41
CA GLN A 62 4.83 3.18 -3.24
C GLN A 62 4.46 1.99 -2.36
N CYS A 63 4.03 0.90 -2.99
CA CYS A 63 3.71 -0.34 -2.31
C CYS A 63 4.20 -1.55 -3.11
N LEU A 64 4.77 -2.54 -2.44
CA LEU A 64 4.83 -3.90 -2.92
C LEU A 64 3.54 -4.61 -2.51
N ASP A 65 2.75 -5.02 -3.49
CA ASP A 65 1.50 -5.77 -3.32
C ASP A 65 1.81 -7.25 -3.53
N ILE A 66 1.62 -8.04 -2.46
CA ILE A 66 1.96 -9.47 -2.41
C ILE A 66 0.65 -10.26 -2.33
N ASP A 67 0.32 -10.97 -3.40
CA ASP A 67 -0.96 -11.67 -3.56
C ASP A 67 -0.85 -13.16 -3.21
N ALA A 68 -0.87 -13.45 -1.90
CA ALA A 68 -0.65 -14.79 -1.37
C ALA A 68 -1.68 -15.85 -1.82
N LYS A 69 -2.84 -15.44 -2.33
CA LYS A 69 -3.83 -16.40 -2.88
C LYS A 69 -3.32 -17.18 -4.10
N HIS A 70 -2.25 -16.68 -4.73
CA HIS A 70 -1.61 -17.28 -5.89
C HIS A 70 -0.30 -18.01 -5.56
N PHE A 71 0.06 -18.12 -4.28
CA PHE A 71 1.22 -18.85 -3.84
C PHE A 71 1.02 -20.37 -3.99
N GLU A 72 2.09 -21.06 -4.31
CA GLU A 72 2.15 -22.53 -4.43
C GLU A 72 2.87 -23.17 -3.22
N GLY A 73 3.55 -22.35 -2.40
CA GLY A 73 4.35 -22.77 -1.24
C GLY A 73 4.47 -21.68 -0.19
N ASP A 74 5.66 -21.50 0.34
CA ASP A 74 5.97 -20.56 1.43
C ASP A 74 6.72 -19.30 0.94
N GLU A 75 6.35 -18.82 -0.27
CA GLU A 75 7.05 -17.73 -0.98
C GLU A 75 7.15 -16.45 -0.14
N TYR A 76 6.18 -16.19 0.75
CA TYR A 76 6.26 -15.02 1.62
C TYR A 76 7.41 -15.11 2.63
N ASN A 77 7.54 -16.23 3.33
CA ASN A 77 8.62 -16.39 4.32
C ASN A 77 9.99 -16.52 3.65
N GLU A 78 10.05 -17.13 2.47
CA GLU A 78 11.28 -17.15 1.66
C GLU A 78 11.69 -15.74 1.25
N PHE A 79 10.74 -14.92 0.78
CA PHE A 79 10.98 -13.52 0.45
C PHE A 79 11.41 -12.69 1.67
N VAL A 80 10.71 -12.81 2.81
CA VAL A 80 11.07 -12.13 4.07
C VAL A 80 12.49 -12.50 4.48
N SER A 81 12.83 -13.80 4.45
CA SER A 81 14.17 -14.28 4.82
C SER A 81 15.26 -13.70 3.91
N LEU A 82 14.99 -13.57 2.61
CA LEU A 82 15.90 -12.96 1.66
C LEU A 82 16.13 -11.47 1.97
N ILE A 83 15.06 -10.73 2.29
CA ILE A 83 15.15 -9.32 2.68
C ILE A 83 15.96 -9.16 3.97
N GLU A 84 15.70 -9.98 4.99
CA GLU A 84 16.40 -9.92 6.27
C GLU A 84 17.91 -10.24 6.14
N GLN A 85 18.27 -11.16 5.25
CA GLN A 85 19.67 -11.49 4.97
C GLN A 85 20.41 -10.33 4.26
N ASN A 86 19.75 -9.62 3.35
CA ASN A 86 20.35 -8.54 2.57
C ASN A 86 20.29 -7.16 3.29
N ASN A 87 19.20 -6.89 4.00
CA ASN A 87 19.02 -5.63 4.75
C ASN A 87 18.08 -5.84 5.95
N PRO A 88 18.60 -6.26 7.12
CA PRO A 88 17.79 -6.62 8.29
C PRO A 88 16.98 -5.47 8.89
N THR A 89 17.26 -4.22 8.52
CA THR A 89 16.55 -3.04 9.01
C THR A 89 15.49 -2.51 8.04
N LEU A 90 15.44 -3.03 6.82
CA LEU A 90 14.61 -2.48 5.75
C LEU A 90 13.11 -2.55 6.09
N MET A 91 12.64 -3.71 6.56
CA MET A 91 11.23 -3.91 6.93
C MET A 91 10.78 -2.98 8.07
N GLN A 92 11.67 -2.60 8.99
CA GLN A 92 11.35 -1.72 10.11
C GLN A 92 11.02 -0.29 9.68
N ARG A 93 11.39 0.08 8.44
CA ARG A 93 11.15 1.40 7.85
C ARG A 93 9.89 1.45 6.97
N MET A 94 9.15 0.36 6.91
CA MET A 94 7.94 0.20 6.08
C MET A 94 6.70 0.07 6.95
N ILE A 95 5.55 0.37 6.37
CA ILE A 95 4.26 -0.03 6.93
C ILE A 95 3.86 -1.33 6.26
N ILE A 96 3.72 -2.38 7.07
CA ILE A 96 3.26 -3.68 6.59
C ILE A 96 1.83 -3.89 7.05
N GLN A 97 0.95 -4.24 6.12
CA GLN A 97 -0.42 -4.63 6.43
C GLN A 97 -0.80 -5.93 5.73
N GLN A 98 -1.64 -6.72 6.40
CA GLN A 98 -2.27 -7.88 5.80
C GLN A 98 -3.50 -7.45 4.99
N THR A 99 -3.65 -8.00 3.79
CA THR A 99 -4.81 -7.74 2.92
C THR A 99 -5.96 -8.68 3.23
N GLN A 100 -7.15 -8.36 2.71
CA GLN A 100 -8.36 -9.17 2.88
C GLN A 100 -8.22 -10.60 2.33
N SER A 101 -7.41 -10.79 1.30
CA SER A 101 -7.15 -12.10 0.66
C SER A 101 -6.02 -12.90 1.33
N GLY A 102 -5.46 -12.41 2.43
CA GLY A 102 -4.37 -13.07 3.16
C GLY A 102 -2.96 -12.70 2.69
N GLY A 103 -2.85 -11.88 1.65
CA GLY A 103 -1.58 -11.33 1.20
C GLY A 103 -1.11 -10.12 2.02
N TRP A 104 -0.15 -9.38 1.50
CA TRP A 104 0.43 -8.23 2.21
C TRP A 104 0.62 -7.03 1.29
N HIS A 105 0.57 -5.84 1.90
CA HIS A 105 1.07 -4.59 1.35
C HIS A 105 2.28 -4.15 2.17
N TRP A 106 3.41 -3.95 1.51
CA TRP A 106 4.59 -3.32 2.09
C TRP A 106 4.69 -1.90 1.54
N ILE A 107 4.34 -0.92 2.37
CA ILE A 107 4.24 0.49 1.98
C ILE A 107 5.54 1.18 2.36
N PHE A 108 6.18 1.83 1.40
CA PHE A 108 7.44 2.51 1.56
C PHE A 108 7.49 3.82 0.77
N LYS A 109 8.49 4.63 1.02
CA LYS A 109 8.80 5.85 0.28
C LYS A 109 10.14 5.70 -0.41
N CYS A 110 10.20 6.06 -1.71
CA CYS A 110 11.44 6.14 -2.47
C CYS A 110 11.30 7.27 -3.52
N ARG A 111 12.37 8.05 -3.69
CA ARG A 111 12.38 9.15 -4.69
C ARG A 111 12.22 8.67 -6.13
N GLU A 112 12.67 7.45 -6.43
CA GLU A 112 12.44 6.81 -7.72
C GLU A 112 11.10 6.09 -7.67
N ILE A 113 10.10 6.64 -8.39
CA ILE A 113 8.75 6.11 -8.40
C ILE A 113 8.58 5.24 -9.64
N ALA A 114 8.33 3.95 -9.43
CA ALA A 114 7.91 3.06 -10.49
C ALA A 114 6.42 3.19 -10.81
N GLY A 115 6.00 2.58 -11.90
CA GLY A 115 4.60 2.34 -12.22
C GLY A 115 4.04 1.13 -11.46
N ASN A 116 3.02 0.52 -12.07
CA ASN A 116 2.45 -0.74 -11.60
C ASN A 116 3.10 -1.88 -12.39
N GLU A 117 4.13 -2.51 -11.82
CA GLU A 117 4.95 -3.52 -12.47
C GLU A 117 4.70 -4.91 -11.86
N LYS A 118 4.56 -5.91 -12.70
CA LYS A 118 4.42 -7.31 -12.30
C LYS A 118 5.81 -7.91 -12.13
N LEU A 119 6.22 -8.17 -10.90
CA LEU A 119 7.57 -8.63 -10.57
C LEU A 119 7.70 -10.16 -10.63
N ALA A 120 6.68 -10.88 -10.16
CA ALA A 120 6.69 -12.33 -10.14
C ALA A 120 5.31 -12.93 -10.46
N LYS A 121 5.32 -14.16 -10.96
CA LYS A 121 4.13 -14.94 -11.29
C LYS A 121 4.34 -16.40 -10.89
N ASN A 122 3.24 -17.08 -10.54
CA ASN A 122 3.24 -18.53 -10.37
C ASN A 122 3.28 -19.26 -11.73
N LYS A 123 3.32 -20.60 -11.70
CA LYS A 123 3.36 -21.45 -12.91
C LYS A 123 2.11 -21.31 -13.80
N ALA A 124 0.97 -20.90 -13.23
CA ALA A 124 -0.26 -20.61 -13.97
C ALA A 124 -0.26 -19.22 -14.63
N GLY A 125 0.77 -18.39 -14.41
CA GLY A 125 0.89 -17.05 -14.96
C GLY A 125 0.17 -15.99 -14.13
N GLU A 126 -0.34 -16.33 -12.95
CA GLU A 126 -0.99 -15.40 -12.02
C GLU A 126 0.05 -14.59 -11.25
N VAL A 127 -0.19 -13.30 -11.11
CA VAL A 127 0.75 -12.38 -10.45
C VAL A 127 0.77 -12.63 -8.94
N THR A 128 1.97 -12.82 -8.40
CA THR A 128 2.23 -13.06 -6.97
C THR A 128 2.82 -11.83 -6.29
N PHE A 129 3.70 -11.09 -6.98
CA PHE A 129 4.30 -9.84 -6.50
C PHE A 129 4.16 -8.77 -7.58
N GLU A 130 3.70 -7.59 -7.19
CA GLU A 130 3.64 -6.43 -8.08
C GLU A 130 3.91 -5.12 -7.33
N THR A 131 4.46 -4.12 -8.03
CA THR A 131 4.57 -2.77 -7.47
C THR A 131 3.28 -1.99 -7.74
N ARG A 132 2.90 -1.15 -6.79
CA ARG A 132 1.90 -0.09 -6.95
C ARG A 132 2.60 1.24 -6.76
N GLY A 133 2.81 1.95 -7.85
CA GLY A 133 3.43 3.26 -7.89
C GLY A 133 2.53 4.30 -8.54
N MET A 134 3.11 5.17 -9.38
CA MET A 134 2.36 6.26 -10.04
C MET A 134 1.13 5.73 -10.77
N GLY A 135 -0.01 6.38 -10.53
CA GLY A 135 -1.30 6.01 -11.13
C GLY A 135 -2.00 4.82 -10.45
N GLY A 136 -1.38 4.22 -9.43
CA GLY A 136 -1.96 3.14 -8.62
C GLY A 136 -2.65 3.63 -7.36
N GLN A 137 -3.42 2.72 -6.74
CA GLN A 137 -3.95 2.90 -5.38
C GLN A 137 -3.96 1.54 -4.67
N ILE A 138 -3.86 1.56 -3.37
CA ILE A 138 -4.03 0.38 -2.52
C ILE A 138 -5.16 0.60 -1.52
N VAL A 139 -5.79 -0.49 -1.09
CA VAL A 139 -6.78 -0.45 -0.01
C VAL A 139 -6.06 -0.63 1.32
N VAL A 140 -6.45 0.17 2.32
CA VAL A 140 -5.80 0.11 3.63
C VAL A 140 -6.78 -0.04 4.78
N TRP A 141 -6.26 -0.41 5.95
CA TRP A 141 -7.02 -0.36 7.20
C TRP A 141 -7.61 1.05 7.41
N PRO A 142 -8.87 1.24 7.85
CA PRO A 142 -9.75 0.28 8.53
C PRO A 142 -10.71 -0.46 7.59
N THR A 143 -10.47 -0.48 6.30
CA THR A 143 -11.30 -1.24 5.36
C THR A 143 -11.41 -2.70 5.84
N LYS A 144 -12.62 -3.25 5.80
CA LYS A 144 -12.91 -4.60 6.28
C LYS A 144 -11.95 -5.64 5.68
N GLY A 145 -11.34 -6.44 6.55
CA GLY A 145 -10.40 -7.50 6.18
C GLY A 145 -8.94 -7.07 6.06
N TYR A 146 -8.64 -5.76 6.14
CA TYR A 146 -7.28 -5.24 6.17
C TYR A 146 -6.80 -5.05 7.61
N LYS A 147 -5.58 -5.48 7.92
CA LYS A 147 -4.99 -5.41 9.27
C LYS A 147 -3.61 -4.78 9.19
N ILE A 148 -3.42 -3.65 9.82
CA ILE A 148 -2.12 -3.00 9.92
C ILE A 148 -1.28 -3.64 11.03
N GLN A 149 0.00 -3.87 10.77
CA GLN A 149 0.98 -4.25 11.78
C GLN A 149 1.60 -2.96 12.35
N GLY A 150 1.28 -2.65 13.60
CA GLY A 150 1.76 -1.42 14.25
C GLY A 150 0.82 -0.23 14.13
N LYS A 151 1.38 0.96 13.88
CA LYS A 151 0.65 2.23 13.86
C LYS A 151 0.72 2.89 12.48
N ILE A 152 -0.27 3.75 12.17
CA ILE A 152 -0.18 4.68 11.05
C ILE A 152 0.86 5.75 11.45
N THR A 153 2.04 5.64 10.86
CA THR A 153 3.14 6.61 11.00
C THR A 153 3.65 6.95 9.61
N GLY A 154 4.39 8.06 9.49
CA GLY A 154 5.14 8.32 8.25
C GLY A 154 6.16 7.20 8.01
N VAL A 155 6.39 6.88 6.74
CA VAL A 155 7.45 5.94 6.34
C VAL A 155 8.75 6.68 6.12
N VAL A 156 9.86 6.04 6.48
CA VAL A 156 11.20 6.57 6.20
C VAL A 156 11.54 6.28 4.74
N GLU A 157 12.13 7.27 4.07
CA GLU A 157 12.59 7.08 2.69
C GLU A 157 13.68 6.02 2.62
N ILE A 158 13.53 5.08 1.70
CA ILE A 158 14.54 4.10 1.34
C ILE A 158 15.29 4.56 0.07
N SER A 159 16.54 4.13 -0.07
CA SER A 159 17.31 4.44 -1.28
C SER A 159 16.81 3.62 -2.49
N PRO A 160 17.13 4.04 -3.74
CA PRO A 160 16.88 3.22 -4.92
C PRO A 160 17.51 1.82 -4.85
N ASP A 161 18.71 1.70 -4.30
CA ASP A 161 19.38 0.40 -4.14
C ASP A 161 18.63 -0.50 -3.15
N GLU A 162 18.13 0.05 -2.05
CA GLU A 162 17.30 -0.69 -1.10
C GLU A 162 15.95 -1.09 -1.72
N ARG A 163 15.38 -0.21 -2.56
CA ARG A 163 14.17 -0.55 -3.31
C ARG A 163 14.40 -1.71 -4.28
N ASN A 164 15.58 -1.81 -4.89
CA ASN A 164 15.93 -2.89 -5.80
C ASN A 164 16.14 -4.25 -5.09
N VAL A 165 16.20 -4.28 -3.76
CA VAL A 165 16.22 -5.52 -2.96
C VAL A 165 14.81 -6.10 -2.78
N ILE A 166 13.78 -5.26 -2.87
CA ILE A 166 12.36 -5.65 -2.80
C ILE A 166 11.77 -5.88 -4.18
#